data_9c64b1699834503c0208567a14ef93a5
#
_entry.id   9c64b1699834503c0208567a14ef93a5
#
_cell.length_a   1.000
_cell.length_b   1.000
_cell.length_c   1.000
_cell.angle_alpha   90.00
_cell.angle_beta   90.00
_cell.angle_gamma   90.00
#
_symmetry.space_group_name_H-M   'P 1'
#
loop_
_entity.id
_entity.type
_entity.pdbx_description
1 polymer ?
#
loop_
_entity_poly.entity_id
_entity_poly.type
_entity_poly.pdbx_seq_one_letter_code
_entity_poly.pdbx_strand_id
1 'polypeptide(L)'
;MQAWIQKHGFSDDKALLDYAYALASHYGEAISALSCQMYEATAAAQGVIIRAAEAAPIPEYGEVAKAIHGTMKQSEKKVPATMQRLVKQVGADTTIRNAQRDGAQFAWVPHGDTCAFCITLASRGWQYEDPTNRRPRAEHIHANCDCQYAVRFDNKSTVEGYDPKVYEDMYYNAGPGSPKDKINALRRQLSQKKQMLNPDITNMLDEYVMKSVGAKARNYDIMDLQTGEMFHLAGGSKLQDKEVFAGKGSSKEYRMAYKYVEKYGGKLEDWQHVKGKAVLETPDGDFPAEVHWSQCEGIGKVDFFVKRWLDDEG
;
A
#
# COMPACT_ATOMS: atom_id res chain seq x y z
N MET A 1 -6.96 -4.46 14.16
CA MET A 1 -5.79 -4.25 15.06
C MET A 1 -5.56 -2.79 15.42
N GLN A 2 -5.40 -1.87 14.47
CA GLN A 2 -5.10 -0.46 14.80
C GLN A 2 -6.19 0.21 15.66
N ALA A 3 -7.47 0.08 15.29
CA ALA A 3 -8.58 0.63 16.07
C ALA A 3 -8.67 0.02 17.48
N TRP A 4 -8.38 -1.28 17.62
CA TRP A 4 -8.36 -1.94 18.92
C TRP A 4 -7.26 -1.36 19.82
N ILE A 5 -6.04 -1.21 19.27
CA ILE A 5 -4.89 -0.62 19.99
C ILE A 5 -5.18 0.84 20.40
N GLN A 6 -5.79 1.64 19.52
CA GLN A 6 -6.17 3.02 19.86
C GLN A 6 -7.13 3.09 21.04
N LYS A 7 -8.02 2.10 21.18
CA LYS A 7 -9.03 2.04 22.25
C LYS A 7 -8.47 1.45 23.56
N HIS A 8 -7.62 0.44 23.49
CA HIS A 8 -7.21 -0.39 24.64
C HIS A 8 -5.74 -0.23 25.03
N GLY A 9 -4.91 0.31 24.14
CA GLY A 9 -3.47 0.42 24.37
C GLY A 9 -2.74 -0.93 24.31
N PHE A 10 -1.61 -1.02 25.00
CA PHE A 10 -0.74 -2.20 25.05
C PHE A 10 -0.56 -2.77 26.47
N SER A 11 -1.26 -2.23 27.46
CA SER A 11 -1.07 -2.59 28.88
C SER A 11 -1.59 -3.98 29.23
N ASP A 12 -2.62 -4.46 28.56
CA ASP A 12 -3.15 -5.82 28.71
C ASP A 12 -2.60 -6.73 27.61
N ASP A 13 -1.45 -7.36 27.88
CA ASP A 13 -0.77 -8.24 26.95
C ASP A 13 -1.65 -9.42 26.53
N LYS A 14 -2.37 -10.02 27.48
CA LYS A 14 -3.24 -11.16 27.21
C LYS A 14 -4.39 -10.77 26.26
N ALA A 15 -5.09 -9.69 26.54
CA ALA A 15 -6.18 -9.22 25.69
C ALA A 15 -5.69 -8.83 24.29
N LEU A 16 -4.49 -8.22 24.20
CA LEU A 16 -3.84 -7.91 22.92
C LEU A 16 -3.57 -9.17 22.09
N LEU A 17 -3.00 -10.20 22.72
CA LEU A 17 -2.65 -11.46 22.06
C LEU A 17 -3.89 -12.25 21.66
N ASP A 18 -4.90 -12.32 22.53
CA ASP A 18 -6.17 -12.99 22.24
C ASP A 18 -6.86 -12.33 21.03
N TYR A 19 -6.88 -11.01 21.00
CA TYR A 19 -7.43 -10.26 19.85
C TYR A 19 -6.59 -10.43 18.57
N ALA A 20 -5.27 -10.39 18.68
CA ALA A 20 -4.36 -10.62 17.57
C ALA A 20 -4.54 -12.03 16.98
N TYR A 21 -4.65 -13.04 17.83
CA TYR A 21 -4.90 -14.41 17.39
C TYR A 21 -6.26 -14.58 16.71
N ALA A 22 -7.32 -14.01 17.28
CA ALA A 22 -8.63 -14.02 16.66
C ALA A 22 -8.63 -13.38 15.25
N LEU A 23 -7.94 -12.25 15.07
CA LEU A 23 -7.76 -11.64 13.78
C LEU A 23 -6.93 -12.51 12.82
N ALA A 24 -5.82 -13.07 13.28
CA ALA A 24 -4.96 -13.93 12.47
C ALA A 24 -5.71 -15.18 12.00
N SER A 25 -6.53 -15.78 12.85
CA SER A 25 -7.36 -16.94 12.51
C SER A 25 -8.43 -16.56 11.49
N HIS A 26 -9.26 -15.58 11.81
CA HIS A 26 -10.38 -15.17 10.95
C HIS A 26 -9.94 -14.75 9.54
N TYR A 27 -8.98 -13.83 9.46
CA TYR A 27 -8.49 -13.37 8.16
C TYR A 27 -7.54 -14.36 7.49
N GLY A 28 -6.84 -15.20 8.26
CA GLY A 28 -6.02 -16.29 7.75
C GLY A 28 -6.86 -17.34 7.03
N GLU A 29 -8.00 -17.75 7.61
CA GLU A 29 -8.95 -18.65 6.98
C GLU A 29 -9.52 -18.05 5.69
N ALA A 30 -9.95 -16.79 5.74
CA ALA A 30 -10.51 -16.10 4.58
C ALA A 30 -9.51 -15.99 3.43
N ILE A 31 -8.28 -15.56 3.71
CA ILE A 31 -7.25 -15.39 2.67
C ILE A 31 -6.79 -16.74 2.09
N SER A 32 -6.70 -17.80 2.91
CA SER A 32 -6.35 -19.13 2.40
C SER A 32 -7.43 -19.71 1.50
N ALA A 33 -8.70 -19.55 1.86
CA ALA A 33 -9.82 -19.96 1.02
C ALA A 33 -9.83 -19.22 -0.32
N LEU A 34 -9.63 -17.89 -0.29
CA LEU A 34 -9.52 -17.08 -1.50
C LEU A 34 -8.30 -17.50 -2.35
N SER A 35 -7.16 -17.78 -1.72
CA SER A 35 -5.97 -18.25 -2.43
C SER A 35 -6.19 -19.60 -3.10
N CYS A 36 -6.93 -20.53 -2.48
CA CYS A 36 -7.34 -21.78 -3.11
C CYS A 36 -8.20 -21.52 -4.35
N GLN A 37 -9.23 -20.68 -4.25
CA GLN A 37 -10.09 -20.33 -5.38
C GLN A 37 -9.30 -19.68 -6.53
N MET A 38 -8.39 -18.74 -6.21
CA MET A 38 -7.54 -18.10 -7.22
C MET A 38 -6.61 -19.11 -7.91
N TYR A 39 -6.04 -20.03 -7.14
CA TYR A 39 -5.17 -21.09 -7.65
C TYR A 39 -5.91 -22.00 -8.63
N GLU A 40 -7.10 -22.48 -8.25
CA GLU A 40 -7.98 -23.32 -9.08
C GLU A 40 -8.45 -22.57 -10.33
N ALA A 41 -8.86 -21.32 -10.20
CA ALA A 41 -9.27 -20.47 -11.32
C ALA A 41 -8.11 -20.26 -12.32
N THR A 42 -6.88 -20.12 -11.82
CA THR A 42 -5.68 -19.99 -12.66
C THR A 42 -5.42 -21.29 -13.44
N ALA A 43 -5.52 -22.44 -12.79
CA ALA A 43 -5.38 -23.73 -13.46
C ALA A 43 -6.44 -23.93 -14.55
N ALA A 44 -7.69 -23.63 -14.23
CA ALA A 44 -8.82 -23.72 -15.17
C ALA A 44 -8.62 -22.78 -16.38
N ALA A 45 -8.19 -21.54 -16.14
CA ALA A 45 -7.91 -20.57 -17.21
C ALA A 45 -6.77 -21.02 -18.14
N GLN A 46 -5.83 -21.83 -17.63
CA GLN A 46 -4.74 -22.41 -18.41
C GLN A 46 -5.08 -23.81 -18.96
N GLY A 47 -6.32 -24.30 -18.78
CA GLY A 47 -6.77 -25.60 -19.28
C GLY A 47 -6.16 -26.79 -18.55
N VAL A 48 -5.69 -26.63 -17.32
CA VAL A 48 -5.05 -27.67 -16.53
C VAL A 48 -6.00 -28.21 -15.47
N ILE A 49 -6.12 -29.53 -15.40
CA ILE A 49 -6.89 -30.21 -14.36
C ILE A 49 -5.98 -30.49 -13.18
N ILE A 50 -6.35 -29.98 -12.01
CA ILE A 50 -5.63 -30.17 -10.75
C ILE A 50 -6.55 -30.80 -9.70
N ARG A 51 -5.97 -31.30 -8.62
CA ARG A 51 -6.73 -31.61 -7.40
C ARG A 51 -7.22 -30.31 -6.76
N ALA A 52 -8.30 -30.39 -5.99
CA ALA A 52 -8.76 -29.26 -5.20
C ALA A 52 -7.58 -28.65 -4.41
N ALA A 53 -7.48 -27.34 -4.43
CA ALA A 53 -6.44 -26.64 -3.71
C ALA A 53 -6.65 -26.78 -2.20
N GLU A 54 -5.54 -26.91 -1.46
CA GLU A 54 -5.54 -27.09 -0.02
C GLU A 54 -5.06 -25.83 0.68
N ALA A 55 -5.81 -25.37 1.68
CA ALA A 55 -5.45 -24.20 2.49
C ALA A 55 -4.20 -24.51 3.32
N ALA A 56 -3.28 -23.55 3.39
CA ALA A 56 -2.18 -23.62 4.36
C ALA A 56 -2.71 -23.45 5.79
N PRO A 57 -2.04 -24.06 6.79
CA PRO A 57 -2.39 -23.85 8.19
C PRO A 57 -2.30 -22.37 8.56
N ILE A 58 -3.26 -21.92 9.35
CA ILE A 58 -3.16 -20.61 10.02
C ILE A 58 -2.08 -20.66 11.11
N PRO A 59 -1.45 -19.52 11.48
CA PRO A 59 -0.46 -19.49 12.52
C PRO A 59 -1.07 -19.87 13.88
N GLU A 60 -0.35 -20.66 14.65
CA GLU A 60 -0.75 -21.01 16.01
C GLU A 60 -0.65 -19.79 16.95
N TYR A 61 -1.35 -19.84 18.09
CA TYR A 61 -1.33 -18.78 19.10
C TYR A 61 0.10 -18.39 19.51
N GLY A 62 0.97 -19.39 19.74
CA GLY A 62 2.38 -19.16 20.09
C GLY A 62 3.19 -18.46 19.01
N GLU A 63 2.90 -18.71 17.73
CA GLU A 63 3.56 -18.02 16.61
C GLU A 63 3.12 -16.56 16.53
N VAL A 64 1.82 -16.29 16.70
CA VAL A 64 1.27 -14.92 16.75
C VAL A 64 1.87 -14.17 17.95
N ALA A 65 1.87 -14.77 19.14
CA ALA A 65 2.45 -14.16 20.33
C ALA A 65 3.94 -13.83 20.16
N LYS A 66 4.72 -14.77 19.62
CA LYS A 66 6.15 -14.55 19.34
C LYS A 66 6.37 -13.40 18.34
N ALA A 67 5.54 -13.30 17.31
CA ALA A 67 5.65 -12.24 16.31
C ALA A 67 5.28 -10.87 16.90
N ILE A 68 4.22 -10.79 17.69
CA ILE A 68 3.77 -9.55 18.36
C ILE A 68 4.81 -9.08 19.36
N HIS A 69 5.25 -9.95 20.30
CA HIS A 69 6.26 -9.59 21.29
C HIS A 69 7.60 -9.19 20.65
N GLY A 70 8.02 -9.91 19.58
CA GLY A 70 9.22 -9.55 18.84
C GLY A 70 9.12 -8.17 18.19
N THR A 71 7.92 -7.78 17.74
CA THR A 71 7.66 -6.47 17.16
C THR A 71 7.59 -5.38 18.23
N MET A 72 6.91 -5.64 19.35
CA MET A 72 6.78 -4.68 20.46
C MET A 72 8.13 -4.29 21.04
N LYS A 73 9.09 -5.23 21.15
CA LYS A 73 10.47 -4.94 21.56
C LYS A 73 11.18 -3.92 20.65
N GLN A 74 10.77 -3.81 19.40
CA GLN A 74 11.34 -2.85 18.45
C GLN A 74 10.51 -1.56 18.39
N SER A 75 9.20 -1.70 18.26
CA SER A 75 8.25 -0.60 18.20
C SER A 75 6.81 -1.12 18.23
N GLU A 76 6.04 -0.71 19.22
CA GLU A 76 4.61 -1.01 19.35
C GLU A 76 3.80 -0.52 18.12
N LYS A 77 4.20 0.61 17.51
CA LYS A 77 3.56 1.17 16.32
C LYS A 77 3.58 0.23 15.11
N LYS A 78 4.46 -0.79 15.11
CA LYS A 78 4.58 -1.77 14.01
C LYS A 78 3.67 -3.00 14.18
N VAL A 79 2.98 -3.15 15.31
CA VAL A 79 2.12 -4.31 15.58
C VAL A 79 1.04 -4.51 14.50
N PRO A 80 0.29 -3.48 14.04
CA PRO A 80 -0.68 -3.64 12.95
C PRO A 80 -0.06 -4.19 11.66
N ALA A 81 1.12 -3.70 11.30
CA ALA A 81 1.85 -4.16 10.11
C ALA A 81 2.34 -5.62 10.26
N THR A 82 2.71 -6.04 11.46
CA THR A 82 3.04 -7.44 11.75
C THR A 82 1.82 -8.35 11.59
N MET A 83 0.64 -7.91 12.03
CA MET A 83 -0.60 -8.65 11.82
C MET A 83 -0.94 -8.80 10.32
N GLN A 84 -0.82 -7.73 9.55
CA GLN A 84 -1.01 -7.77 8.10
C GLN A 84 -0.06 -8.80 7.46
N ARG A 85 1.21 -8.81 7.87
CA ARG A 85 2.20 -9.77 7.39
C ARG A 85 1.80 -11.22 7.72
N LEU A 86 1.35 -11.49 8.94
CA LEU A 86 0.92 -12.85 9.35
C LEU A 86 -0.24 -13.37 8.50
N VAL A 87 -1.24 -12.53 8.25
CA VAL A 87 -2.38 -12.90 7.40
C VAL A 87 -1.93 -13.14 5.95
N LYS A 88 -1.17 -12.22 5.36
CA LYS A 88 -0.65 -12.38 3.98
C LYS A 88 0.20 -13.64 3.82
N GLN A 89 0.95 -14.02 4.86
CA GLN A 89 1.77 -15.23 4.86
C GLN A 89 0.91 -16.48 4.60
N VAL A 90 -0.27 -16.58 5.20
CA VAL A 90 -1.16 -17.75 5.03
C VAL A 90 -1.59 -17.90 3.57
N GLY A 91 -1.99 -16.80 2.91
CA GLY A 91 -2.38 -16.84 1.50
C GLY A 91 -1.21 -17.23 0.58
N ALA A 92 -0.05 -16.65 0.82
CA ALA A 92 1.16 -16.95 0.06
C ALA A 92 1.62 -18.41 0.27
N ASP A 93 1.61 -18.90 1.51
CA ASP A 93 1.94 -20.30 1.83
C ASP A 93 0.95 -21.27 1.16
N THR A 94 -0.34 -20.91 1.10
CA THR A 94 -1.36 -21.67 0.36
C THR A 94 -0.99 -21.82 -1.11
N THR A 95 -0.63 -20.72 -1.75
CA THR A 95 -0.21 -20.72 -3.16
C THR A 95 1.02 -21.57 -3.40
N ILE A 96 2.08 -21.40 -2.62
CA ILE A 96 3.37 -22.12 -2.78
C ILE A 96 3.21 -23.63 -2.55
N ARG A 97 2.44 -24.04 -1.53
CA ARG A 97 2.21 -25.46 -1.23
C ARG A 97 1.47 -26.18 -2.35
N ASN A 98 0.42 -25.55 -2.90
CA ASN A 98 -0.28 -26.11 -4.03
C ASN A 98 0.59 -26.14 -5.29
N ALA A 99 1.38 -25.08 -5.53
CA ALA A 99 2.32 -25.04 -6.66
C ALA A 99 3.37 -26.15 -6.57
N GLN A 100 3.93 -26.39 -5.39
CA GLN A 100 4.85 -27.51 -5.17
C GLN A 100 4.20 -28.87 -5.43
N ARG A 101 3.00 -29.08 -4.86
CA ARG A 101 2.25 -30.34 -5.03
C ARG A 101 1.97 -30.68 -6.49
N ASP A 102 1.57 -29.67 -7.25
CA ASP A 102 1.12 -29.84 -8.63
C ASP A 102 2.23 -29.61 -9.66
N GLY A 103 3.47 -29.33 -9.21
CA GLY A 103 4.60 -29.05 -10.09
C GLY A 103 4.41 -27.78 -10.93
N ALA A 104 3.65 -26.81 -10.41
CA ALA A 104 3.46 -25.53 -11.05
C ALA A 104 4.63 -24.58 -10.75
N GLN A 105 4.89 -23.66 -11.68
CA GLN A 105 5.82 -22.58 -11.43
C GLN A 105 5.11 -21.45 -10.68
N PHE A 106 5.88 -20.75 -9.85
CA PHE A 106 5.47 -19.51 -9.20
C PHE A 106 6.43 -18.39 -9.48
N ALA A 107 5.96 -17.16 -9.38
CA ALA A 107 6.77 -15.96 -9.44
C ALA A 107 6.32 -14.93 -8.40
N TRP A 108 7.27 -14.14 -7.92
CA TRP A 108 6.97 -12.98 -7.10
C TRP A 108 6.64 -11.80 -8.00
N VAL A 109 5.41 -11.33 -7.96
CA VAL A 109 4.91 -10.23 -8.79
C VAL A 109 4.79 -8.96 -7.93
N PRO A 110 5.64 -7.97 -8.17
CA PRO A 110 5.56 -6.70 -7.49
C PRO A 110 4.33 -5.89 -7.92
N HIS A 111 3.73 -5.21 -6.96
CA HIS A 111 2.67 -4.23 -7.18
C HIS A 111 3.01 -2.92 -6.48
N GLY A 112 2.60 -1.80 -7.06
CA GLY A 112 2.76 -0.47 -6.46
C GLY A 112 4.22 -0.14 -6.15
N ASP A 113 4.44 0.46 -4.98
CA ASP A 113 5.74 0.89 -4.46
C ASP A 113 6.64 -0.30 -4.10
N THR A 114 7.30 -0.86 -5.11
CA THR A 114 8.15 -2.05 -4.96
C THR A 114 9.44 -1.74 -4.20
N CYS A 115 9.68 -2.42 -3.10
CA CYS A 115 10.92 -2.29 -2.34
C CYS A 115 12.08 -3.09 -2.96
N ALA A 116 13.32 -2.75 -2.59
CA ALA A 116 14.54 -3.42 -3.08
C ALA A 116 14.51 -4.95 -2.88
N PHE A 117 13.87 -5.39 -1.82
CA PHE A 117 13.75 -6.81 -1.51
C PHE A 117 12.79 -7.52 -2.46
N CYS A 118 11.63 -6.91 -2.76
CA CYS A 118 10.69 -7.45 -3.74
C CYS A 118 11.26 -7.46 -5.15
N ILE A 119 12.08 -6.46 -5.53
CA ILE A 119 12.83 -6.47 -6.78
C ILE A 119 13.75 -7.70 -6.85
N THR A 120 14.47 -8.00 -5.77
CA THR A 120 15.34 -9.18 -5.68
C THR A 120 14.57 -10.49 -5.82
N LEU A 121 13.36 -10.59 -5.25
CA LEU A 121 12.52 -11.78 -5.44
C LEU A 121 11.96 -11.86 -6.86
N ALA A 122 11.49 -10.76 -7.40
CA ALA A 122 10.93 -10.68 -8.75
C ALA A 122 11.99 -10.97 -9.83
N SER A 123 13.25 -10.61 -9.58
CA SER A 123 14.38 -10.90 -10.49
C SER A 123 14.68 -12.39 -10.67
N ARG A 124 14.15 -13.24 -9.78
CA ARG A 124 14.30 -14.70 -9.91
C ARG A 124 13.38 -15.29 -10.99
N GLY A 125 12.38 -14.52 -11.43
CA GLY A 125 11.41 -14.95 -12.44
C GLY A 125 10.54 -16.10 -11.97
N TRP A 126 10.16 -16.93 -12.92
CA TRP A 126 9.36 -18.12 -12.69
C TRP A 126 10.20 -19.29 -12.19
N GLN A 127 9.82 -19.85 -11.05
CA GLN A 127 10.56 -20.90 -10.34
C GLN A 127 9.65 -22.06 -9.96
N TYR A 128 10.26 -23.23 -9.74
CA TYR A 128 9.60 -24.35 -9.06
C TYR A 128 10.02 -24.34 -7.59
N GLU A 129 9.10 -24.72 -6.70
CA GLU A 129 9.46 -25.03 -5.33
C GLU A 129 10.17 -26.38 -5.28
N ASP A 130 11.16 -26.50 -4.38
CA ASP A 130 11.89 -27.76 -4.17
C ASP A 130 10.90 -28.87 -3.73
N PRO A 131 10.73 -29.94 -4.51
CA PRO A 131 9.81 -31.03 -4.17
C PRO A 131 10.20 -31.78 -2.88
N THR A 132 11.44 -31.65 -2.43
CA THR A 132 11.92 -32.26 -1.20
C THR A 132 11.64 -31.41 0.04
N ASN A 133 11.26 -30.13 -0.14
CA ASN A 133 10.90 -29.25 0.95
C ASN A 133 9.58 -29.72 1.61
N ARG A 134 9.68 -30.28 2.81
CA ARG A 134 8.51 -30.79 3.55
C ARG A 134 7.60 -29.71 4.13
N ARG A 135 8.06 -28.47 4.17
CA ARG A 135 7.32 -27.33 4.72
C ARG A 135 7.52 -26.11 3.82
N PRO A 136 7.02 -26.16 2.57
CA PRO A 136 7.15 -25.03 1.69
C PRO A 136 6.43 -23.82 2.30
N ARG A 137 7.14 -22.71 2.34
CA ARG A 137 6.63 -21.43 2.83
C ARG A 137 7.06 -20.34 1.86
N ALA A 138 6.15 -19.42 1.64
CA ALA A 138 6.47 -18.23 0.87
C ALA A 138 7.58 -17.43 1.56
N GLU A 139 8.67 -17.24 0.84
CA GLU A 139 9.79 -16.49 1.39
C GLU A 139 9.39 -15.01 1.60
N HIS A 140 9.80 -14.50 2.74
CA HIS A 140 9.95 -13.07 2.95
C HIS A 140 8.73 -12.17 2.75
N ILE A 141 7.55 -12.65 3.09
CA ILE A 141 6.40 -11.77 3.23
C ILE A 141 6.71 -10.73 4.29
N HIS A 142 6.71 -9.47 3.92
CA HIS A 142 6.93 -8.38 4.86
C HIS A 142 5.72 -7.43 4.95
N ALA A 143 5.67 -6.66 6.01
CA ALA A 143 4.62 -5.69 6.25
C ALA A 143 4.62 -4.57 5.19
N ASN A 144 3.45 -4.03 4.89
CA ASN A 144 3.26 -2.93 3.93
C ASN A 144 3.76 -3.26 2.51
N CYS A 145 3.68 -4.53 2.12
CA CYS A 145 4.03 -4.99 0.79
C CYS A 145 2.76 -5.42 0.06
N ASP A 146 2.52 -4.88 -1.12
CA ASP A 146 1.37 -5.23 -1.97
C ASP A 146 1.70 -6.30 -3.00
N CYS A 147 2.94 -6.75 -3.03
CA CYS A 147 3.38 -7.83 -3.91
C CYS A 147 2.71 -9.16 -3.56
N GLN A 148 2.55 -10.01 -4.56
CA GLN A 148 1.87 -11.30 -4.43
C GLN A 148 2.59 -12.40 -5.23
N TYR A 149 2.28 -13.65 -4.93
CA TYR A 149 2.71 -14.78 -5.73
C TYR A 149 1.70 -15.04 -6.85
N ALA A 150 2.20 -15.18 -8.07
CA ALA A 150 1.46 -15.69 -9.21
C ALA A 150 1.92 -17.11 -9.52
N VAL A 151 1.05 -17.89 -10.15
CA VAL A 151 1.34 -19.28 -10.57
C VAL A 151 1.08 -19.48 -12.06
N ARG A 152 1.81 -20.41 -12.67
CA ARG A 152 1.55 -20.90 -14.01
C ARG A 152 1.84 -22.39 -14.11
N PHE A 153 1.09 -23.08 -14.96
CA PHE A 153 1.18 -24.53 -15.16
C PHE A 153 1.78 -24.90 -16.53
N ASP A 154 1.80 -23.96 -17.46
CA ASP A 154 2.08 -24.20 -18.88
C ASP A 154 3.44 -23.65 -19.35
N ASN A 155 4.24 -23.10 -18.48
CA ASN A 155 5.55 -22.45 -18.77
C ASN A 155 5.48 -21.29 -19.79
N LYS A 156 4.28 -20.85 -20.19
CA LYS A 156 4.06 -19.83 -21.23
C LYS A 156 3.24 -18.65 -20.74
N SER A 157 2.28 -18.90 -19.86
CA SER A 157 1.41 -17.86 -19.30
C SER A 157 2.23 -16.78 -18.62
N THR A 158 1.81 -15.54 -18.81
CA THR A 158 2.42 -14.34 -18.24
C THR A 158 1.41 -13.62 -17.38
N VAL A 159 1.89 -12.77 -16.51
CA VAL A 159 1.08 -11.85 -15.71
C VAL A 159 1.22 -10.46 -16.32
N GLU A 160 0.11 -9.79 -16.57
CA GLU A 160 0.11 -8.41 -17.08
C GLU A 160 0.92 -7.50 -16.16
N GLY A 161 1.77 -6.68 -16.76
CA GLY A 161 2.66 -5.77 -16.01
C GLY A 161 3.85 -6.43 -15.32
N TYR A 162 4.05 -7.75 -15.45
CA TYR A 162 5.21 -8.44 -14.89
C TYR A 162 6.12 -9.01 -16.00
N ASP A 163 7.29 -8.41 -16.13
CA ASP A 163 8.41 -8.93 -16.92
C ASP A 163 9.60 -9.19 -15.99
N PRO A 164 9.94 -10.48 -15.72
CA PRO A 164 11.06 -10.82 -14.85
C PRO A 164 12.38 -10.21 -15.31
N LYS A 165 12.57 -10.02 -16.62
CA LYS A 165 13.80 -9.48 -17.19
C LYS A 165 14.07 -8.05 -16.71
N VAL A 166 13.05 -7.24 -16.57
CA VAL A 166 13.17 -5.87 -16.03
C VAL A 166 13.74 -5.89 -14.61
N TYR A 167 13.25 -6.78 -13.75
CA TYR A 167 13.70 -6.91 -12.37
C TYR A 167 15.09 -7.55 -12.28
N GLU A 168 15.40 -8.50 -13.17
CA GLU A 168 16.71 -9.11 -13.31
C GLU A 168 17.75 -8.04 -13.66
N ASP A 169 17.47 -7.21 -14.67
CA ASP A 169 18.34 -6.11 -15.07
C ASP A 169 18.53 -5.09 -13.95
N MET A 170 17.47 -4.75 -13.21
CA MET A 170 17.57 -3.89 -12.03
C MET A 170 18.47 -4.48 -10.95
N TYR A 171 18.36 -5.80 -10.70
CA TYR A 171 19.14 -6.48 -9.67
C TYR A 171 20.61 -6.61 -10.04
N TYR A 172 20.91 -7.01 -11.29
CA TYR A 172 22.30 -7.19 -11.72
C TYR A 172 23.02 -5.86 -11.94
N ASN A 173 22.32 -4.83 -12.37
CA ASN A 173 22.88 -3.48 -12.56
C ASN A 173 22.91 -2.65 -11.27
N ALA A 174 22.44 -3.18 -10.14
CA ALA A 174 22.46 -2.47 -8.86
C ALA A 174 23.89 -2.18 -8.36
N GLY A 175 24.87 -2.98 -8.80
CA GLY A 175 26.28 -2.82 -8.45
C GLY A 175 26.97 -4.17 -8.17
N PRO A 176 28.29 -4.16 -7.99
CA PRO A 176 29.06 -5.35 -7.64
C PRO A 176 28.82 -5.76 -6.19
N GLY A 177 29.18 -7.00 -5.86
CA GLY A 177 29.19 -7.50 -4.49
C GLY A 177 28.22 -8.65 -4.22
N SER A 178 28.05 -8.96 -2.94
CA SER A 178 27.15 -10.01 -2.46
C SER A 178 25.68 -9.66 -2.69
N PRO A 179 24.73 -10.62 -2.57
CA PRO A 179 23.30 -10.34 -2.59
C PRO A 179 22.87 -9.24 -1.62
N LYS A 180 23.49 -9.21 -0.44
CA LYS A 180 23.25 -8.15 0.56
C LYS A 180 23.69 -6.77 0.06
N ASP A 181 24.84 -6.70 -0.61
CA ASP A 181 25.35 -5.44 -1.16
C ASP A 181 24.46 -4.93 -2.29
N LYS A 182 23.97 -5.83 -3.16
CA LYS A 182 23.02 -5.52 -4.23
C LYS A 182 21.69 -5.00 -3.68
N ILE A 183 21.12 -5.65 -2.67
CA ILE A 183 19.90 -5.18 -1.99
C ILE A 183 20.10 -3.78 -1.39
N ASN A 184 21.24 -3.54 -0.76
CA ASN A 184 21.55 -2.24 -0.18
C ASN A 184 21.78 -1.16 -1.25
N ALA A 185 22.37 -1.53 -2.39
CA ALA A 185 22.52 -0.64 -3.54
C ALA A 185 21.15 -0.28 -4.15
N LEU A 186 20.28 -1.28 -4.35
CA LEU A 186 18.88 -1.06 -4.76
C LEU A 186 18.12 -0.15 -3.80
N ARG A 187 18.27 -0.33 -2.48
CA ARG A 187 17.63 0.55 -1.49
C ARG A 187 18.09 2.00 -1.66
N ARG A 188 19.37 2.24 -1.88
CA ARG A 188 19.90 3.60 -2.13
C ARG A 188 19.35 4.19 -3.43
N GLN A 189 19.36 3.41 -4.51
CA GLN A 189 18.84 3.84 -5.81
C GLN A 189 17.35 4.15 -5.75
N LEU A 190 16.54 3.30 -5.11
CA LEU A 190 15.11 3.54 -4.91
C LEU A 190 14.84 4.75 -4.03
N SER A 191 15.65 4.97 -2.98
CA SER A 191 15.53 6.16 -2.15
C SER A 191 15.85 7.43 -2.94
N GLN A 192 16.92 7.41 -3.74
CA GLN A 192 17.27 8.51 -4.63
C GLN A 192 16.20 8.71 -5.72
N LYS A 193 15.70 7.61 -6.30
CA LYS A 193 14.62 7.65 -7.29
C LYS A 193 13.31 8.14 -6.66
N LYS A 194 12.99 7.77 -5.41
CA LYS A 194 11.87 8.37 -4.68
C LYS A 194 12.05 9.86 -4.39
N GLN A 195 13.28 10.28 -4.15
CA GLN A 195 13.62 11.71 -4.04
C GLN A 195 13.52 12.43 -5.39
N MET A 196 13.79 11.71 -6.51
CA MET A 196 13.69 12.21 -7.89
C MET A 196 12.30 11.98 -8.52
N LEU A 197 11.59 10.89 -8.22
CA LEU A 197 10.27 10.52 -8.75
C LEU A 197 9.11 11.22 -8.04
N ASN A 198 9.40 11.94 -6.97
CA ASN A 198 8.46 12.97 -6.53
C ASN A 198 8.12 13.99 -7.66
N PRO A 199 8.99 14.27 -8.68
CA PRO A 199 8.59 15.02 -9.86
C PRO A 199 7.67 14.28 -10.85
N ASP A 200 7.76 12.96 -11.05
CA ASP A 200 7.09 12.29 -12.18
C ASP A 200 5.66 11.84 -11.88
N ILE A 201 5.37 11.36 -10.68
CA ILE A 201 3.99 11.30 -10.18
C ILE A 201 3.44 12.73 -10.05
N THR A 202 4.29 13.67 -9.68
CA THR A 202 4.03 15.09 -9.67
C THR A 202 3.71 15.60 -11.09
N ASN A 203 4.45 15.21 -12.15
CA ASN A 203 4.20 15.62 -13.52
C ASN A 203 2.92 15.02 -14.12
N MET A 204 2.56 13.77 -13.79
CA MET A 204 1.26 13.19 -14.18
C MET A 204 0.09 13.85 -13.43
N LEU A 205 0.26 14.14 -12.15
CA LEU A 205 -0.68 14.95 -11.37
C LEU A 205 -0.66 16.40 -11.83
N ASP A 206 0.50 16.97 -12.23
CA ASP A 206 0.63 18.33 -12.76
C ASP A 206 -0.01 18.48 -14.12
N GLU A 207 0.10 17.51 -15.02
CA GLU A 207 -0.60 17.55 -16.32
C GLU A 207 -2.12 17.48 -16.15
N TYR A 208 -2.58 16.73 -15.14
CA TYR A 208 -4.00 16.64 -14.76
C TYR A 208 -4.47 17.91 -14.05
N VAL A 209 -3.69 18.43 -13.10
CA VAL A 209 -3.98 19.65 -12.33
C VAL A 209 -3.83 20.92 -13.19
N MET A 210 -2.84 21.00 -14.09
CA MET A 210 -2.70 22.14 -15.00
C MET A 210 -3.81 22.22 -16.02
N LYS A 211 -4.39 21.09 -16.45
CA LYS A 211 -5.64 21.09 -17.24
C LYS A 211 -6.84 21.59 -16.45
N SER A 212 -6.87 21.38 -15.13
CA SER A 212 -7.96 21.84 -14.26
C SER A 212 -7.79 23.30 -13.82
N VAL A 213 -6.57 23.81 -13.69
CA VAL A 213 -6.28 25.21 -13.31
C VAL A 213 -6.52 26.20 -14.44
N GLY A 214 -6.43 25.78 -15.72
CA GLY A 214 -6.71 26.59 -16.89
C GLY A 214 -8.20 26.81 -17.19
N ALA A 215 -9.07 25.98 -16.63
CA ALA A 215 -10.51 26.20 -16.68
C ALA A 215 -10.94 26.99 -15.43
N LYS A 216 -11.81 27.97 -15.60
CA LYS A 216 -12.54 28.63 -14.49
C LYS A 216 -13.45 27.60 -13.77
N ALA A 217 -12.89 26.49 -13.35
CA ALA A 217 -13.61 25.39 -12.74
C ALA A 217 -13.83 25.69 -11.26
N ARG A 218 -15.07 25.83 -10.88
CA ARG A 218 -15.54 25.92 -9.50
C ARG A 218 -15.55 24.55 -8.79
N ASN A 219 -15.10 23.50 -9.45
CA ASN A 219 -14.99 22.16 -8.91
C ASN A 219 -13.52 21.83 -8.68
N TYR A 220 -13.16 21.63 -7.42
CA TYR A 220 -11.87 21.10 -7.01
C TYR A 220 -11.94 19.57 -7.04
N ASP A 221 -10.91 18.94 -7.57
CA ASP A 221 -10.72 17.49 -7.42
C ASP A 221 -10.19 17.23 -6.01
N ILE A 222 -10.99 16.53 -5.21
CA ILE A 222 -10.74 16.30 -3.78
C ILE A 222 -10.54 14.81 -3.57
N MET A 223 -9.32 14.41 -3.24
CA MET A 223 -8.96 13.00 -3.07
C MET A 223 -9.27 12.52 -1.66
N ASP A 224 -9.93 11.39 -1.52
CA ASP A 224 -9.93 10.66 -0.25
C ASP A 224 -8.61 9.86 -0.14
N LEU A 225 -7.80 10.21 0.86
CA LEU A 225 -6.49 9.57 1.06
C LEU A 225 -6.57 8.13 1.57
N GLN A 226 -7.74 7.67 2.01
CA GLN A 226 -7.95 6.31 2.50
C GLN A 226 -8.35 5.35 1.37
N THR A 227 -9.24 5.82 0.49
CA THR A 227 -9.78 5.01 -0.62
C THR A 227 -9.08 5.28 -1.94
N GLY A 228 -8.45 6.45 -2.10
CA GLY A 228 -7.90 6.93 -3.36
C GLY A 228 -8.97 7.45 -4.34
N GLU A 229 -10.23 7.49 -3.92
CA GLU A 229 -11.33 7.99 -4.74
C GLU A 229 -11.30 9.52 -4.84
N MET A 230 -11.80 10.02 -5.97
CA MET A 230 -11.86 11.45 -6.27
C MET A 230 -13.29 11.93 -6.16
N PHE A 231 -13.48 13.03 -5.45
CA PHE A 231 -14.79 13.65 -5.23
C PHE A 231 -14.78 15.10 -5.70
N HIS A 232 -15.96 15.62 -5.97
CA HIS A 232 -16.18 17.03 -6.32
C HIS A 232 -17.10 17.71 -5.32
N LEU A 233 -17.07 19.03 -5.29
CA LEU A 233 -18.04 19.78 -4.49
C LEU A 233 -19.46 19.52 -5.03
N ALA A 234 -20.37 19.18 -4.15
CA ALA A 234 -21.79 19.04 -4.48
C ALA A 234 -22.34 20.35 -5.09
N GLY A 235 -23.34 20.24 -5.95
CA GLY A 235 -23.88 21.36 -6.70
C GLY A 235 -24.25 22.56 -5.81
N GLY A 236 -23.59 23.70 -6.00
CA GLY A 236 -23.78 24.92 -5.20
C GLY A 236 -23.01 24.98 -3.89
N SER A 237 -22.32 23.89 -3.47
CA SER A 237 -21.48 23.87 -2.28
C SER A 237 -20.25 24.77 -2.43
N LYS A 238 -19.75 25.26 -1.31
CA LYS A 238 -18.53 26.08 -1.21
C LYS A 238 -17.71 25.62 -0.02
N LEU A 239 -16.41 25.86 -0.11
CA LEU A 239 -15.50 25.68 1.03
C LEU A 239 -15.85 26.70 2.14
N GLN A 240 -16.26 26.18 3.30
CA GLN A 240 -16.69 26.96 4.48
C GLN A 240 -15.69 26.80 5.63
N ASP A 241 -15.84 27.60 6.67
CA ASP A 241 -15.08 27.51 7.93
C ASP A 241 -13.56 27.38 7.71
N LYS A 242 -13.01 28.20 6.80
CA LYS A 242 -11.60 28.11 6.40
C LYS A 242 -10.69 28.58 7.53
N GLU A 243 -9.73 27.75 7.90
CA GLU A 243 -8.71 28.05 8.91
C GLU A 243 -7.31 27.72 8.37
N VAL A 244 -6.37 28.66 8.53
CA VAL A 244 -4.98 28.40 8.20
C VAL A 244 -4.36 27.54 9.31
N PHE A 245 -4.08 26.29 9.00
CA PHE A 245 -3.55 25.31 9.95
C PHE A 245 -2.04 25.45 10.15
N ALA A 246 -1.29 25.81 9.08
CA ALA A 246 0.16 26.04 9.13
C ALA A 246 0.61 26.98 8.01
N GLY A 247 1.75 27.64 8.17
CA GLY A 247 2.33 28.58 7.20
C GLY A 247 1.89 30.02 7.39
N LYS A 248 1.89 30.81 6.34
CA LYS A 248 1.59 32.25 6.38
C LYS A 248 0.25 32.53 7.11
N GLY A 249 0.33 33.30 8.17
CA GLY A 249 -0.85 33.62 9.01
C GLY A 249 -1.17 32.60 10.10
N SER A 250 -0.32 31.61 10.33
CA SER A 250 -0.40 30.67 11.45
C SER A 250 0.86 30.75 12.32
N SER A 251 0.74 30.41 13.60
CA SER A 251 1.89 30.24 14.49
C SER A 251 2.68 28.95 14.22
N LYS A 252 2.16 28.06 13.38
CA LYS A 252 2.77 26.78 13.02
C LYS A 252 3.51 26.89 11.68
N GLU A 253 4.74 26.42 11.65
CA GLU A 253 5.49 26.29 10.41
C GLU A 253 4.84 25.28 9.46
N TYR A 254 4.75 25.62 8.17
CA TYR A 254 4.33 24.68 7.14
C TYR A 254 5.53 23.90 6.59
N ARG A 255 5.92 22.82 7.27
CA ARG A 255 7.10 22.02 6.96
C ARG A 255 7.10 21.43 5.54
N MET A 256 5.96 21.30 4.91
CA MET A 256 5.84 20.75 3.55
C MET A 256 5.91 21.85 2.47
N ALA A 257 5.96 23.13 2.84
CA ALA A 257 5.96 24.26 1.91
C ALA A 257 7.06 24.16 0.84
N TYR A 258 8.22 23.61 1.17
CA TYR A 258 9.31 23.42 0.21
C TYR A 258 8.92 22.60 -1.02
N LYS A 259 8.05 21.57 -0.86
CA LYS A 259 7.56 20.76 -1.97
C LYS A 259 6.67 21.57 -2.93
N TYR A 260 5.90 22.48 -2.36
CA TYR A 260 5.01 23.34 -3.14
C TYR A 260 5.77 24.45 -3.84
N VAL A 261 6.82 24.98 -3.22
CA VAL A 261 7.73 25.91 -3.87
C VAL A 261 8.44 25.27 -5.05
N GLU A 262 8.95 24.05 -4.86
CA GLU A 262 9.62 23.29 -5.91
C GLU A 262 8.65 22.98 -7.08
N LYS A 263 7.40 22.65 -6.75
CA LYS A 263 6.39 22.20 -7.72
C LYS A 263 5.68 23.36 -8.42
N TYR A 264 5.30 24.39 -7.67
CA TYR A 264 4.40 25.46 -8.16
C TYR A 264 5.06 26.84 -8.10
N GLY A 265 6.26 26.95 -7.53
CA GLY A 265 6.93 28.21 -7.34
C GLY A 265 6.46 28.96 -6.07
N GLY A 266 6.68 30.26 -6.04
CA GLY A 266 6.43 31.10 -4.86
C GLY A 266 7.55 31.04 -3.84
N LYS A 267 7.33 31.65 -2.66
CA LYS A 267 8.28 31.63 -1.55
C LYS A 267 7.77 30.72 -0.43
N LEU A 268 8.68 30.12 0.31
CA LEU A 268 8.36 29.23 1.44
C LEU A 268 7.40 29.87 2.44
N GLU A 269 7.66 31.14 2.76
CA GLU A 269 6.87 31.92 3.72
C GLU A 269 5.46 32.27 3.26
N ASP A 270 5.15 32.18 1.94
CA ASP A 270 3.86 32.53 1.38
C ASP A 270 2.89 31.34 1.29
N TRP A 271 3.40 30.11 1.45
CA TRP A 271 2.57 28.92 1.42
C TRP A 271 1.81 28.70 2.73
N GLN A 272 0.57 28.26 2.60
CA GLN A 272 -0.33 27.97 3.70
C GLN A 272 -0.89 26.55 3.55
N HIS A 273 -1.03 25.85 4.64
CA HIS A 273 -1.88 24.66 4.76
C HIS A 273 -3.19 25.07 5.40
N VAL A 274 -4.28 24.85 4.69
CA VAL A 274 -5.61 25.31 5.07
C VAL A 274 -6.54 24.11 5.24
N LYS A 275 -7.43 24.18 6.21
CA LYS A 275 -8.56 23.25 6.39
C LYS A 275 -9.89 24.02 6.26
N GLY A 276 -10.94 23.30 5.92
CA GLY A 276 -12.29 23.84 5.84
C GLY A 276 -13.32 22.73 5.73
N LYS A 277 -14.58 23.09 5.68
CA LYS A 277 -15.68 22.15 5.46
C LYS A 277 -16.23 22.29 4.05
N ALA A 278 -16.66 21.20 3.47
CA ALA A 278 -17.34 21.14 2.18
C ALA A 278 -18.37 20.03 2.17
N VAL A 279 -19.38 20.16 1.33
CA VAL A 279 -20.26 19.04 0.97
C VAL A 279 -19.77 18.48 -0.35
N LEU A 280 -19.53 17.18 -0.38
CA LEU A 280 -18.97 16.45 -1.53
C LEU A 280 -20.04 15.55 -2.13
N GLU A 281 -20.11 15.54 -3.45
CA GLU A 281 -20.94 14.63 -4.23
C GLU A 281 -20.33 13.24 -4.25
N THR A 282 -21.07 12.22 -3.80
CA THR A 282 -20.68 10.81 -3.82
C THR A 282 -21.74 9.98 -4.53
N PRO A 283 -21.44 8.73 -4.92
CA PRO A 283 -22.44 7.83 -5.52
C PRO A 283 -23.67 7.57 -4.63
N ASP A 284 -23.50 7.69 -3.30
CA ASP A 284 -24.54 7.44 -2.32
C ASP A 284 -25.28 8.71 -1.86
N GLY A 285 -24.91 9.89 -2.41
CA GLY A 285 -25.50 11.20 -2.07
C GLY A 285 -24.44 12.25 -1.72
N ASP A 286 -24.90 13.38 -1.22
CA ASP A 286 -24.05 14.52 -0.85
C ASP A 286 -23.69 14.44 0.64
N PHE A 287 -22.38 14.34 0.95
CA PHE A 287 -21.89 14.18 2.31
C PHE A 287 -20.95 15.31 2.74
N PRO A 288 -21.08 15.79 4.00
CA PRO A 288 -20.18 16.79 4.53
C PRO A 288 -18.81 16.20 4.88
N ALA A 289 -17.74 16.93 4.59
CA ALA A 289 -16.38 16.52 4.85
C ALA A 289 -15.50 17.68 5.34
N GLU A 290 -14.54 17.38 6.19
CA GLU A 290 -13.40 18.26 6.45
C GLU A 290 -12.37 18.06 5.35
N VAL A 291 -12.11 19.12 4.59
CA VAL A 291 -11.20 19.12 3.44
C VAL A 291 -9.99 19.98 3.76
N HIS A 292 -8.81 19.46 3.42
CA HIS A 292 -7.54 20.18 3.51
C HIS A 292 -6.98 20.49 2.14
N TRP A 293 -6.23 21.59 2.02
CA TRP A 293 -5.52 21.98 0.79
C TRP A 293 -4.32 22.85 1.10
N SER A 294 -3.46 23.01 0.12
CA SER A 294 -2.37 23.98 0.17
C SER A 294 -2.71 25.19 -0.69
N GLN A 295 -2.30 26.37 -0.28
CA GLN A 295 -2.51 27.58 -1.09
C GLN A 295 -1.36 28.58 -0.94
N CYS A 296 -1.15 29.35 -2.01
CA CYS A 296 -0.23 30.47 -2.02
C CYS A 296 -0.86 31.62 -2.81
N GLU A 297 -0.67 32.85 -2.31
CA GLU A 297 -1.15 34.05 -3.00
C GLU A 297 -0.48 34.19 -4.39
N GLY A 298 -1.26 34.45 -5.42
CA GLY A 298 -0.79 34.55 -6.82
C GLY A 298 -0.65 33.20 -7.54
N ILE A 299 -0.63 32.06 -6.82
CA ILE A 299 -0.57 30.71 -7.41
C ILE A 299 -1.95 30.05 -7.36
N GLY A 300 -2.61 30.06 -6.19
CA GLY A 300 -3.93 29.48 -6.04
C GLY A 300 -3.99 28.40 -4.95
N LYS A 301 -4.99 27.51 -5.09
CA LYS A 301 -5.25 26.40 -4.18
C LYS A 301 -4.99 25.11 -4.89
N VAL A 302 -4.27 24.20 -4.22
CA VAL A 302 -3.79 22.93 -4.79
C VAL A 302 -3.87 21.81 -3.79
N ASP A 303 -3.81 20.57 -4.25
CA ASP A 303 -3.72 19.33 -3.47
C ASP A 303 -4.82 19.24 -2.40
N PHE A 304 -6.08 19.21 -2.87
CA PHE A 304 -7.22 19.02 -2.00
C PHE A 304 -7.37 17.56 -1.61
N PHE A 305 -7.65 17.31 -0.32
CA PHE A 305 -7.95 15.96 0.14
C PHE A 305 -8.96 15.96 1.28
N VAL A 306 -9.73 14.87 1.36
CA VAL A 306 -10.62 14.59 2.49
C VAL A 306 -9.75 14.21 3.69
N LYS A 307 -9.89 14.95 4.77
CA LYS A 307 -9.24 14.62 6.06
C LYS A 307 -10.10 13.67 6.86
N ARG A 308 -11.40 13.90 6.87
CA ARG A 308 -12.42 13.04 7.47
C ARG A 308 -13.79 13.40 6.92
N TRP A 309 -14.66 12.41 6.85
CA TRP A 309 -16.07 12.61 6.64
C TRP A 309 -16.70 13.12 7.94
N LEU A 310 -17.67 14.00 7.84
CA LEU A 310 -18.38 14.55 8.98
C LEU A 310 -19.74 13.84 9.05
N ASP A 311 -20.11 13.35 10.25
CA ASP A 311 -21.44 12.83 10.45
C ASP A 311 -22.43 14.00 10.37
N ASP A 312 -23.63 13.76 9.82
CA ASP A 312 -24.72 14.71 9.88
C ASP A 312 -25.05 14.92 11.37
N GLU A 313 -24.52 15.99 11.96
CA GLU A 313 -25.09 16.50 13.19
C GLU A 313 -26.47 17.07 12.83
N GLY A 314 -27.50 16.25 13.07
CA GLY A 314 -28.92 16.59 12.91
C GLY A 314 -29.38 17.77 13.72
#